data_190041cd42ba65f98d8c9f88ccbfb581
#
_entry.id   190041cd42ba65f98d8c9f88ccbfb581
#
_cell.length_a   1.000
_cell.length_b   1.000
_cell.length_c   1.000
_cell.angle_alpha   90.00
_cell.angle_beta   90.00
_cell.angle_gamma   90.00
#
_symmetry.space_group_name_H-M   'P 1'
#
loop_
_entity.id
_entity.type
_entity.pdbx_description
1 polymer ?
#
loop_
_entity_poly.entity_id
_entity_poly.type
_entity_poly.pdbx_seq_one_letter_code
_entity_poly.pdbx_strand_id
1 'polypeptide(L)'
;MLLFLAVLVHNAEEGVAYPFSRPDAMQLAQLTWPAVQFPTVIEFQMALVLLTAAVGAVLAWAANTRREPQGWLALKLLASVFLANVIVPHVPAAILLGGYAPGVITAVAINLPLSLWILKHRREPSS
;
A
#
# COMPACT_ATOMS: atom_id res chain seq x y z
N MET A 1 -5.29 -9.59 -11.18
CA MET A 1 -6.43 -8.64 -11.07
C MET A 1 -6.76 -8.29 -9.62
N LEU A 2 -6.89 -9.25 -8.70
CA LEU A 2 -7.23 -8.97 -7.29
C LEU A 2 -6.26 -8.02 -6.59
N LEU A 3 -4.93 -8.18 -6.79
CA LEU A 3 -3.95 -7.28 -6.17
C LEU A 3 -4.09 -5.84 -6.67
N PHE A 4 -4.41 -5.62 -7.94
CA PHE A 4 -4.65 -4.27 -8.45
C PHE A 4 -5.89 -3.62 -7.83
N LEU A 5 -6.98 -4.38 -7.70
CA LEU A 5 -8.19 -3.89 -7.02
C LEU A 5 -7.92 -3.58 -5.55
N ALA A 6 -7.14 -4.40 -4.87
CA ALA A 6 -6.73 -4.16 -3.48
C ALA A 6 -5.97 -2.83 -3.35
N VAL A 7 -5.01 -2.58 -4.25
CA VAL A 7 -4.27 -1.30 -4.28
C VAL A 7 -5.18 -0.12 -4.57
N LEU A 8 -6.08 -0.27 -5.53
CA LEU A 8 -7.00 0.80 -5.90
C LEU A 8 -7.91 1.21 -4.73
N VAL A 9 -8.49 0.22 -4.05
CA VAL A 9 -9.37 0.46 -2.89
C VAL A 9 -8.57 1.04 -1.72
N HIS A 10 -7.37 0.54 -1.49
CA HIS A 10 -6.47 1.03 -0.45
C HIS A 10 -6.07 2.50 -0.67
N ASN A 11 -5.57 2.81 -1.87
CA ASN A 11 -5.18 4.18 -2.21
C ASN A 11 -6.38 5.13 -2.24
N ALA A 12 -7.58 4.64 -2.58
CA ALA A 12 -8.81 5.43 -2.49
C ALA A 12 -9.17 5.76 -1.03
N GLU A 13 -9.07 4.80 -0.11
CA GLU A 13 -9.24 5.05 1.33
C GLU A 13 -8.25 6.10 1.82
N GLU A 14 -6.95 5.94 1.49
CA GLU A 14 -5.93 6.92 1.88
C GLU A 14 -6.21 8.30 1.32
N GLY A 15 -6.51 8.41 0.03
CA GLY A 15 -6.75 9.69 -0.64
C GLY A 15 -7.97 10.44 -0.09
N VAL A 16 -9.01 9.71 0.32
CA VAL A 16 -10.21 10.28 0.94
C VAL A 16 -9.97 10.65 2.41
N ALA A 17 -9.26 9.82 3.15
CA ALA A 17 -9.07 10.00 4.59
C ALA A 17 -7.94 10.98 4.94
N TYR A 18 -6.92 11.12 4.08
CA TYR A 18 -5.75 11.96 4.34
C TYR A 18 -6.08 13.42 4.69
N PRO A 19 -7.01 14.14 4.01
CA PRO A 19 -7.34 15.51 4.36
C PRO A 19 -7.80 15.67 5.81
N PHE A 20 -8.49 14.67 6.35
CA PHE A 20 -9.06 14.73 7.70
C PHE A 20 -8.04 14.37 8.79
N SER A 21 -7.11 13.48 8.50
CA SER A 21 -6.09 13.01 9.47
C SER A 21 -4.76 13.78 9.39
N ARG A 22 -4.54 14.52 8.31
CA ARG A 22 -3.29 15.27 8.08
C ARG A 22 -2.92 16.22 9.21
N PRO A 23 -3.84 17.02 9.80
CA PRO A 23 -3.49 17.92 10.89
C PRO A 23 -2.92 17.19 12.10
N ASP A 24 -3.56 16.10 12.53
CA ASP A 24 -3.14 15.31 13.69
C ASP A 24 -1.81 14.59 13.44
N ALA A 25 -1.67 14.00 12.24
CA ALA A 25 -0.42 13.36 11.83
C ALA A 25 0.75 14.35 11.75
N MET A 26 0.50 15.56 11.24
CA MET A 26 1.50 16.63 11.18
C MET A 26 1.92 17.09 12.57
N GLN A 27 0.96 17.30 13.47
CA GLN A 27 1.23 17.70 14.85
C GLN A 27 2.07 16.64 15.56
N LEU A 28 1.69 15.37 15.45
CA LEU A 28 2.42 14.24 16.04
C LEU A 28 3.86 14.14 15.50
N ALA A 29 4.02 14.26 14.19
CA ALA A 29 5.34 14.16 13.57
C ALA A 29 6.25 15.34 13.94
N GLN A 30 5.73 16.55 14.07
CA GLN A 30 6.48 17.74 14.47
C GLN A 30 6.97 17.69 15.93
N LEU A 31 6.32 16.89 16.78
CA LEU A 31 6.81 16.63 18.13
C LEU A 31 8.15 15.85 18.15
N THR A 32 8.35 15.00 17.14
CA THR A 32 9.56 14.17 17.02
C THR A 32 10.57 14.72 16.03
N TRP A 33 10.07 15.37 14.97
CA TRP A 33 10.85 15.97 13.88
C TRP A 33 10.28 17.33 13.48
N PRO A 34 10.67 18.41 14.18
CA PRO A 34 10.12 19.76 13.93
C PRO A 34 10.29 20.27 12.50
N ALA A 35 11.31 19.78 11.79
CA ALA A 35 11.59 20.18 10.40
C ALA A 35 10.85 19.36 9.35
N VAL A 36 10.03 18.35 9.75
CA VAL A 36 9.31 17.53 8.78
C VAL A 36 8.23 18.33 8.07
N GLN A 37 8.24 18.25 6.74
CA GLN A 37 7.20 18.83 5.90
C GLN A 37 6.27 17.73 5.41
N PHE A 38 5.00 17.88 5.72
CA PHE A 38 3.96 16.99 5.21
C PHE A 38 3.50 17.46 3.84
N PRO A 39 3.27 16.54 2.90
CA PRO A 39 2.74 16.90 1.60
C PRO A 39 1.37 17.58 1.75
N THR A 40 1.07 18.48 0.84
CA THR A 40 -0.29 19.00 0.68
C THR A 40 -1.24 17.87 0.27
N VAL A 41 -2.54 18.09 0.43
CA VAL A 41 -3.55 17.09 0.02
C VAL A 41 -3.41 16.73 -1.46
N ILE A 42 -3.18 17.74 -2.31
CA ILE A 42 -3.02 17.54 -3.76
C ILE A 42 -1.76 16.73 -4.06
N GLU A 43 -0.64 17.08 -3.46
CA GLU A 43 0.63 16.33 -3.66
C GLU A 43 0.49 14.88 -3.24
N PHE A 44 -0.15 14.62 -2.10
CA PHE A 44 -0.38 13.27 -1.62
C PHE A 44 -1.30 12.48 -2.56
N GLN A 45 -2.43 13.06 -2.97
CA GLN A 45 -3.35 12.42 -3.92
C GLN A 45 -2.70 12.15 -5.28
N MET A 46 -1.90 13.09 -5.78
CA MET A 46 -1.12 12.90 -7.02
C MET A 46 -0.12 11.75 -6.88
N ALA A 47 0.57 11.66 -5.75
CA ALA A 47 1.49 10.56 -5.48
C ALA A 47 0.76 9.20 -5.46
N LEU A 48 -0.43 9.12 -4.86
CA LEU A 48 -1.25 7.89 -4.87
C LEU A 48 -1.69 7.49 -6.28
N VAL A 49 -2.08 8.45 -7.12
CA VAL A 49 -2.45 8.19 -8.53
C VAL A 49 -1.26 7.65 -9.30
N LEU A 50 -0.09 8.28 -9.18
CA LEU A 50 1.14 7.84 -9.84
C LEU A 50 1.58 6.46 -9.36
N LEU A 51 1.51 6.21 -8.06
CA LEU A 51 1.80 4.90 -7.46
C LEU A 51 0.86 3.83 -8.00
N THR A 52 -0.45 4.12 -8.02
CA THR A 52 -1.46 3.19 -8.55
C THR A 52 -1.19 2.86 -10.02
N ALA A 53 -0.86 3.86 -10.84
CA ALA A 53 -0.52 3.65 -12.25
C ALA A 53 0.75 2.81 -12.42
N ALA A 54 1.81 3.09 -11.63
CA ALA A 54 3.05 2.33 -11.65
C ALA A 54 2.84 0.87 -11.25
N VAL A 55 2.11 0.63 -10.16
CA VAL A 55 1.76 -0.73 -9.72
C VAL A 55 0.90 -1.43 -10.77
N GLY A 56 -0.07 -0.74 -11.37
CA GLY A 56 -0.88 -1.28 -12.47
C GLY A 56 -0.03 -1.71 -13.66
N ALA A 57 0.94 -0.91 -14.07
CA ALA A 57 1.88 -1.25 -15.14
C ALA A 57 2.72 -2.50 -14.82
N VAL A 58 3.27 -2.56 -13.59
CA VAL A 58 4.05 -3.74 -13.13
C VAL A 58 3.17 -4.99 -13.10
N LEU A 59 1.93 -4.88 -12.62
CA LEU A 59 1.00 -6.02 -12.56
C LEU A 59 0.55 -6.48 -13.95
N ALA A 60 0.34 -5.55 -14.89
CA ALA A 60 0.05 -5.88 -16.28
C ALA A 60 1.21 -6.62 -16.95
N TRP A 61 2.45 -6.12 -16.74
CA TRP A 61 3.64 -6.80 -17.19
C TRP A 61 3.80 -8.20 -16.55
N ALA A 62 3.65 -8.31 -15.24
CA ALA A 62 3.74 -9.58 -14.52
C ALA A 62 2.65 -10.58 -14.96
N ALA A 63 1.46 -10.10 -15.32
CA ALA A 63 0.39 -10.94 -15.85
C ALA A 63 0.73 -11.52 -17.22
N ASN A 64 1.39 -10.75 -18.09
CA ASN A 64 1.84 -11.19 -19.40
C ASN A 64 3.02 -12.17 -19.32
N THR A 65 3.87 -12.03 -18.30
CA THR A 65 5.06 -12.86 -18.06
C THR A 65 4.85 -13.88 -16.92
N ARG A 66 3.61 -14.13 -16.50
CA ARG A 66 3.31 -15.01 -15.34
C ARG A 66 3.83 -16.44 -15.45
N ARG A 67 4.06 -16.92 -16.69
CA ARG A 67 4.67 -18.24 -16.96
C ARG A 67 6.19 -18.23 -16.73
N GLU A 68 6.80 -17.07 -16.69
CA GLU A 68 8.22 -16.87 -16.46
C GLU A 68 8.50 -16.65 -14.96
N PRO A 69 9.71 -17.02 -14.49
CA PRO A 69 10.11 -16.79 -13.10
C PRO A 69 10.01 -15.32 -12.66
N GLN A 70 10.29 -14.40 -13.59
CA GLN A 70 10.33 -12.96 -13.35
C GLN A 70 8.94 -12.38 -13.02
N GLY A 71 7.89 -12.80 -13.73
CA GLY A 71 6.53 -12.34 -13.45
C GLY A 71 6.05 -12.77 -12.06
N TRP A 72 6.39 -14.00 -11.66
CA TRP A 72 6.09 -14.49 -10.31
C TRP A 72 6.91 -13.78 -9.22
N LEU A 73 8.18 -13.51 -9.50
CA LEU A 73 9.04 -12.74 -8.59
C LEU A 73 8.48 -11.33 -8.37
N ALA A 74 8.05 -10.64 -9.44
CA ALA A 74 7.45 -9.32 -9.34
C ALA A 74 6.20 -9.31 -8.47
N LEU A 75 5.31 -10.31 -8.63
CA LEU A 75 4.13 -10.44 -7.77
C LEU A 75 4.49 -10.63 -6.31
N LYS A 76 5.50 -11.45 -6.00
CA LYS A 76 5.97 -11.64 -4.63
C LYS A 76 6.63 -10.40 -4.05
N LEU A 77 7.43 -9.68 -4.83
CA LEU A 77 8.03 -8.42 -4.40
C LEU A 77 6.95 -7.38 -4.08
N LEU A 78 5.94 -7.22 -4.94
CA LEU A 78 4.81 -6.33 -4.68
C LEU A 78 4.04 -6.75 -3.42
N ALA A 79 3.74 -8.05 -3.26
CA ALA A 79 3.06 -8.55 -2.07
C ALA A 79 3.89 -8.30 -0.80
N SER A 80 5.23 -8.41 -0.87
CA SER A 80 6.11 -8.09 0.26
C SER A 80 6.10 -6.60 0.60
N VAL A 81 6.09 -5.73 -0.41
CA VAL A 81 5.98 -4.27 -0.23
C VAL A 81 4.65 -3.92 0.42
N PHE A 82 3.53 -4.50 -0.04
CA PHE A 82 2.22 -4.26 0.58
C PHE A 82 2.12 -4.80 2.00
N LEU A 83 2.72 -5.95 2.28
CA LEU A 83 2.80 -6.46 3.65
C LEU A 83 3.61 -5.52 4.55
N ALA A 84 4.75 -5.03 4.07
CA ALA A 84 5.55 -4.05 4.79
C ALA A 84 4.77 -2.74 5.03
N ASN A 85 3.99 -2.28 4.03
CA ASN A 85 3.15 -1.09 4.15
C ASN A 85 2.03 -1.24 5.20
N VAL A 86 1.49 -2.44 5.41
CA VAL A 86 0.56 -2.71 6.53
C VAL A 86 1.26 -2.50 7.88
N ILE A 87 2.46 -3.06 8.03
CA ILE A 87 3.22 -3.05 9.28
C ILE A 87 3.79 -1.66 9.55
N VAL A 88 4.25 -0.97 8.52
CA VAL A 88 4.83 0.38 8.56
C VAL A 88 4.38 1.12 7.30
N PRO A 89 3.53 2.14 7.35
CA PRO A 89 3.17 3.00 8.49
C PRO A 89 1.80 2.74 9.13
N HIS A 90 0.88 1.96 8.52
CA HIS A 90 -0.54 1.99 8.87
C HIS A 90 -0.83 1.56 10.32
N VAL A 91 -0.32 0.42 10.76
CA VAL A 91 -0.58 -0.06 12.13
C VAL A 91 0.05 0.86 13.18
N PRO A 92 1.33 1.27 13.08
CA PRO A 92 1.91 2.23 14.00
C PRO A 92 1.19 3.57 14.00
N ALA A 93 0.81 4.11 12.84
CA ALA A 93 0.09 5.36 12.74
C ALA A 93 -1.27 5.29 13.45
N ALA A 94 -2.02 4.20 13.27
CA ALA A 94 -3.30 4.00 13.96
C ALA A 94 -3.13 3.94 15.49
N ILE A 95 -2.07 3.28 15.98
CA ILE A 95 -1.75 3.21 17.42
C ILE A 95 -1.39 4.60 17.94
N LEU A 96 -0.52 5.33 17.26
CA LEU A 96 -0.05 6.65 17.67
C LEU A 96 -1.16 7.71 17.63
N LEU A 97 -2.07 7.62 16.67
CA LEU A 97 -3.24 8.52 16.56
C LEU A 97 -4.39 8.09 17.49
N GLY A 98 -4.23 7.00 18.23
CA GLY A 98 -5.25 6.50 19.16
C GLY A 98 -6.52 5.97 18.49
N GLY A 99 -6.42 5.56 17.21
CA GLY A 99 -7.58 5.06 16.48
C GLY A 99 -7.34 4.87 14.98
N TYR A 100 -8.11 5.57 14.16
CA TYR A 100 -8.05 5.44 12.72
C TYR A 100 -6.85 6.19 12.12
N ALA A 101 -6.15 5.53 11.19
CA ALA A 101 -5.19 6.15 10.28
C ALA A 101 -5.59 5.88 8.82
N PRO A 102 -5.31 6.80 7.87
CA PRO A 102 -5.64 6.59 6.47
C PRO A 102 -5.09 5.27 5.95
N GLY A 103 -5.94 4.51 5.26
CA GLY A 103 -5.56 3.24 4.67
C GLY A 103 -5.51 2.04 5.64
N VAL A 104 -5.62 2.23 6.97
CA VAL A 104 -5.45 1.14 7.95
C VAL A 104 -6.51 0.03 7.79
N ILE A 105 -7.74 0.39 7.46
CA ILE A 105 -8.82 -0.60 7.33
C ILE A 105 -8.53 -1.54 6.15
N THR A 106 -8.29 -0.98 4.98
CA THR A 106 -8.00 -1.79 3.78
C THR A 106 -6.62 -2.45 3.84
N ALA A 107 -5.64 -1.83 4.52
CA ALA A 107 -4.35 -2.45 4.77
C ALA A 107 -4.51 -3.76 5.54
N VAL A 108 -5.24 -3.74 6.64
CA VAL A 108 -5.43 -4.92 7.50
C VAL A 108 -6.45 -5.89 6.92
N ALA A 109 -7.58 -5.40 6.38
CA ALA A 109 -8.67 -6.27 5.91
C ALA A 109 -8.42 -6.88 4.52
N ILE A 110 -7.65 -6.20 3.65
CA ILE A 110 -7.46 -6.61 2.26
C ILE A 110 -5.98 -6.90 1.96
N ASN A 111 -5.09 -5.92 2.17
CA ASN A 111 -3.69 -6.05 1.74
C ASN A 111 -2.96 -7.13 2.55
N LEU A 112 -3.18 -7.21 3.85
CA LEU A 112 -2.55 -8.21 4.71
C LEU A 112 -2.90 -9.65 4.29
N PRO A 113 -4.17 -10.09 4.24
CA PRO A 113 -4.51 -11.46 3.87
C PRO A 113 -4.12 -11.79 2.43
N LEU A 114 -4.28 -10.85 1.48
CA LEU A 114 -3.93 -11.06 0.09
C LEU A 114 -2.41 -11.21 -0.11
N SER A 115 -1.62 -10.37 0.56
CA SER A 115 -0.16 -10.45 0.52
C SER A 115 0.35 -11.76 1.10
N LEU A 116 -0.17 -12.17 2.26
CA LEU A 116 0.18 -13.45 2.87
C LEU A 116 -0.20 -14.64 1.98
N TRP A 117 -1.37 -14.56 1.32
CA TRP A 117 -1.82 -15.59 0.40
C TRP A 117 -0.87 -15.72 -0.79
N ILE A 118 -0.47 -14.61 -1.44
CA ILE A 118 0.47 -14.61 -2.58
C ILE A 118 1.84 -15.15 -2.16
N LEU A 119 2.35 -14.73 -0.99
CA LEU A 119 3.66 -15.14 -0.50
C LEU A 119 3.73 -16.62 -0.13
N LYS A 120 2.63 -17.20 0.38
CA LYS A 120 2.53 -18.63 0.70
C LYS A 120 2.42 -19.52 -0.53
N HIS A 121 1.81 -19.02 -1.62
CA HIS A 121 1.64 -19.83 -2.81
C HIS A 121 2.98 -20.02 -3.53
N ARG A 122 3.29 -21.28 -3.83
CA ARG A 122 4.43 -21.64 -4.68
C ARG A 122 3.97 -21.67 -6.13
N ARG A 123 4.87 -21.32 -7.05
CA ARG A 123 4.65 -21.58 -8.46
C ARG A 123 4.56 -23.10 -8.63
N GLU A 124 3.46 -23.60 -9.15
CA GLU A 124 3.43 -24.99 -9.62
C GLU A 124 4.35 -25.09 -10.84
N PRO A 125 5.30 -26.03 -10.86
CA PRO A 125 6.08 -26.27 -12.06
C PRO A 125 5.10 -26.64 -13.19
N SER A 126 5.17 -25.90 -14.30
CA SER A 126 4.46 -26.31 -15.52
C SER A 126 5.03 -27.65 -15.95
N SER A 127 4.24 -28.70 -15.76
CA SER A 127 4.45 -30.02 -16.37
C SER A 127 4.43 -29.94 -17.88
#